data_bce30952940ee269b8adb116edb3eb25
#
_entry.id   bce30952940ee269b8adb116edb3eb25
#
_cell.length_a   1.000
_cell.length_b   1.000
_cell.length_c   1.000
_cell.angle_alpha   90.00
_cell.angle_beta   90.00
_cell.angle_gamma   90.00
#
_symmetry.space_group_name_H-M   'P 1'
#
loop_
_entity.id
_entity.type
_entity.pdbx_description
1 polymer ?
#
loop_
_entity_poly.entity_id
_entity_poly.type
_entity_poly.pdbx_seq_one_letter_code
_entity_poly.pdbx_strand_id
1 'polypeptide(L)'
;MRDFDLTIIGGGAGGLNVASGAAQLGARVALIEKNKLGGDCLYYGCVPTKALIQSAKIASLIKRSKEYGLNETNISFDFKNVMNHMREVISKIGVHDDPKRFEKMGVQVFFGDGKFINRHTFEFDGHKITSNKFVIATGSRAVAIPVKGLENIKYLTSESALELDYLPKSIIILGAGPIGLEFAQVFARFGSNVTVIEKMGQILPREDKEVADTLESILKEEGIDIYTCVDVDQVKQNEGQKGIEVVAACSGQKKTFQADEFMIAIGRAPNLEGLNLEAAGVKVDKRAIVVNSSLRTTARNIWACGDVTGHYLFTHVAEYQAGLVVANALIPFMKRKANYRVVPWVTYTDPELGRVGLTEDEARQRYNHVKVYRYDVKDLDRAVIEGEDKGIIKIVCTKKGAILGAHVLAPQGGEILHEFVLAMRNNLGVRSITGIIHVYPTLSQAVRRTTNKYYAEKIFSGWIPKFTKMLIRMIG
;
A
#
# COMPACT_ATOMS: atom_id res chain seq x y z
N MET A 1 -43.09 2.22 1.11
CA MET A 1 -41.89 2.15 1.96
C MET A 1 -40.78 1.59 1.07
N ARG A 2 -39.51 2.06 1.16
CA ARG A 2 -38.40 1.47 0.39
C ARG A 2 -37.98 0.16 1.02
N ASP A 3 -37.37 -0.73 0.20
CA ASP A 3 -36.97 -2.07 0.65
C ASP A 3 -35.88 -2.00 1.73
N PHE A 4 -34.89 -1.09 1.57
CA PHE A 4 -33.76 -0.97 2.45
C PHE A 4 -33.53 0.46 2.98
N ASP A 5 -32.93 0.54 4.16
CA ASP A 5 -32.49 1.81 4.74
C ASP A 5 -31.14 2.23 4.15
N LEU A 6 -30.28 1.25 3.88
CA LEU A 6 -28.98 1.43 3.26
C LEU A 6 -28.67 0.28 2.29
N THR A 7 -28.27 0.63 1.07
CA THR A 7 -27.74 -0.32 0.09
C THR A 7 -26.28 0.02 -0.21
N ILE A 8 -25.41 -0.99 -0.16
CA ILE A 8 -23.99 -0.89 -0.43
C ILE A 8 -23.70 -1.56 -1.77
N ILE A 9 -22.92 -0.90 -2.64
CA ILE A 9 -22.50 -1.39 -3.94
C ILE A 9 -21.01 -1.64 -3.90
N GLY A 10 -20.60 -2.90 -3.92
CA GLY A 10 -19.24 -3.40 -3.78
C GLY A 10 -18.99 -4.03 -2.41
N GLY A 11 -18.57 -5.29 -2.40
CA GLY A 11 -18.30 -6.13 -1.23
C GLY A 11 -16.82 -6.25 -0.87
N GLY A 12 -15.99 -5.24 -1.18
CA GLY A 12 -14.62 -5.14 -0.70
C GLY A 12 -14.52 -4.57 0.72
N ALA A 13 -13.31 -4.31 1.22
CA ALA A 13 -13.03 -3.87 2.59
C ALA A 13 -13.91 -2.70 3.03
N GLY A 14 -14.08 -1.66 2.19
CA GLY A 14 -14.95 -0.52 2.51
C GLY A 14 -16.42 -0.94 2.65
N GLY A 15 -16.95 -1.70 1.69
CA GLY A 15 -18.34 -2.11 1.67
C GLY A 15 -18.72 -3.06 2.79
N LEU A 16 -17.88 -4.04 3.09
CA LEU A 16 -18.09 -5.00 4.17
C LEU A 16 -18.12 -4.32 5.55
N ASN A 17 -17.20 -3.38 5.78
CA ASN A 17 -17.19 -2.59 7.01
C ASN A 17 -18.44 -1.71 7.15
N VAL A 18 -18.90 -1.09 6.05
CA VAL A 18 -20.16 -0.33 6.07
C VAL A 18 -21.36 -1.25 6.34
N ALA A 19 -21.42 -2.41 5.68
CA ALA A 19 -22.54 -3.35 5.83
C ALA A 19 -22.63 -3.87 7.27
N SER A 20 -21.50 -4.31 7.85
CA SER A 20 -21.43 -4.78 9.22
C SER A 20 -21.81 -3.67 10.22
N GLY A 21 -21.24 -2.47 10.08
CA GLY A 21 -21.54 -1.36 10.98
C GLY A 21 -23.01 -0.89 10.89
N ALA A 22 -23.59 -0.88 9.69
CA ALA A 22 -24.98 -0.51 9.50
C ALA A 22 -25.96 -1.53 10.08
N ALA A 23 -25.68 -2.83 9.88
CA ALA A 23 -26.51 -3.92 10.43
C ALA A 23 -26.49 -3.91 11.97
N GLN A 24 -25.33 -3.67 12.60
CA GLN A 24 -25.22 -3.55 14.06
C GLN A 24 -26.01 -2.37 14.62
N LEU A 25 -26.27 -1.34 13.83
CA LEU A 25 -27.15 -0.21 14.19
C LEU A 25 -28.64 -0.51 13.94
N GLY A 26 -29.00 -1.71 13.49
CA GLY A 26 -30.38 -2.13 13.23
C GLY A 26 -30.95 -1.65 11.91
N ALA A 27 -30.15 -1.17 10.97
CA ALA A 27 -30.61 -0.79 9.64
C ALA A 27 -30.94 -2.03 8.80
N ARG A 28 -31.95 -1.93 7.92
CA ARG A 28 -32.19 -2.92 6.85
C ARG A 28 -31.17 -2.68 5.75
N VAL A 29 -30.23 -3.62 5.61
CA VAL A 29 -29.05 -3.48 4.76
C VAL A 29 -29.09 -4.45 3.59
N ALA A 30 -28.87 -3.93 2.37
CA ALA A 30 -28.52 -4.71 1.20
C ALA A 30 -27.04 -4.49 0.85
N LEU A 31 -26.33 -5.56 0.52
CA LEU A 31 -24.99 -5.56 -0.01
C LEU A 31 -24.99 -6.22 -1.39
N ILE A 32 -24.57 -5.49 -2.42
CA ILE A 32 -24.52 -5.99 -3.80
C ILE A 32 -23.06 -6.09 -4.21
N GLU A 33 -22.65 -7.28 -4.61
CA GLU A 33 -21.28 -7.56 -5.10
C GLU A 33 -21.38 -8.29 -6.45
N LYS A 34 -20.54 -7.90 -7.39
CA LYS A 34 -20.56 -8.53 -8.72
C LYS A 34 -19.82 -9.87 -8.78
N ASN A 35 -18.86 -10.11 -7.88
CA ASN A 35 -18.01 -11.30 -7.90
C ASN A 35 -18.02 -12.02 -6.55
N LYS A 36 -17.04 -11.69 -5.66
CA LYS A 36 -16.82 -12.34 -4.37
C LYS A 36 -16.66 -11.29 -3.28
N LEU A 37 -17.23 -11.56 -2.09
CA LEU A 37 -16.98 -10.73 -0.90
C LEU A 37 -15.51 -10.82 -0.47
N GLY A 38 -14.95 -9.70 0.01
CA GLY A 38 -13.52 -9.57 0.34
C GLY A 38 -12.78 -8.66 -0.64
N GLY A 39 -13.24 -8.62 -1.90
CA GLY A 39 -12.74 -7.71 -2.93
C GLY A 39 -11.27 -7.91 -3.26
N ASP A 40 -10.67 -6.85 -3.80
CA ASP A 40 -9.30 -6.86 -4.32
C ASP A 40 -8.25 -7.18 -3.22
N CYS A 41 -8.40 -6.65 -2.02
CA CYS A 41 -7.45 -6.85 -0.92
C CYS A 41 -7.28 -8.34 -0.57
N LEU A 42 -8.37 -9.09 -0.49
CA LEU A 42 -8.35 -10.51 -0.14
C LEU A 42 -7.83 -11.39 -1.28
N TYR A 43 -8.25 -11.11 -2.53
CA TYR A 43 -8.01 -12.05 -3.64
C TYR A 43 -6.87 -11.68 -4.56
N TYR A 44 -6.57 -10.37 -4.72
CA TYR A 44 -5.67 -9.88 -5.76
C TYR A 44 -4.63 -8.86 -5.25
N GLY A 45 -4.76 -8.41 -4.00
CA GLY A 45 -3.93 -7.35 -3.42
C GLY A 45 -3.13 -7.80 -2.22
N CYS A 46 -3.48 -7.26 -1.06
CA CYS A 46 -2.68 -7.35 0.17
C CYS A 46 -2.40 -8.80 0.61
N VAL A 47 -3.43 -9.63 0.70
CA VAL A 47 -3.30 -10.98 1.27
C VAL A 47 -2.40 -11.88 0.42
N PRO A 48 -2.67 -12.07 -0.89
CA PRO A 48 -1.84 -12.96 -1.71
C PRO A 48 -0.40 -12.48 -1.84
N THR A 49 -0.17 -11.18 -2.06
CA THR A 49 1.19 -10.68 -2.26
C THR A 49 2.03 -10.80 -0.99
N LYS A 50 1.46 -10.55 0.19
CA LYS A 50 2.19 -10.69 1.46
C LYS A 50 2.45 -12.15 1.82
N ALA A 51 1.56 -13.07 1.46
CA ALA A 51 1.82 -14.51 1.57
C ALA A 51 3.00 -14.95 0.68
N LEU A 52 3.07 -14.44 -0.57
CA LEU A 52 4.18 -14.71 -1.48
C LEU A 52 5.50 -14.09 -1.00
N ILE A 53 5.47 -12.83 -0.53
CA ILE A 53 6.64 -12.15 0.05
C ILE A 53 7.20 -12.94 1.23
N GLN A 54 6.32 -13.43 2.13
CA GLN A 54 6.76 -14.24 3.26
C GLN A 54 7.40 -15.55 2.80
N SER A 55 6.83 -16.23 1.81
CA SER A 55 7.43 -17.44 1.25
C SER A 55 8.79 -17.15 0.59
N ALA A 56 8.91 -16.03 -0.14
CA ALA A 56 10.15 -15.59 -0.76
C ALA A 56 11.21 -15.18 0.29
N LYS A 57 10.80 -14.58 1.41
CA LYS A 57 11.67 -14.28 2.55
C LYS A 57 12.25 -15.55 3.15
N ILE A 58 11.43 -16.56 3.39
CA ILE A 58 11.88 -17.86 3.90
C ILE A 58 12.87 -18.50 2.93
N ALA A 59 12.57 -18.48 1.62
CA ALA A 59 13.48 -19.00 0.60
C ALA A 59 14.85 -18.29 0.62
N SER A 60 14.86 -16.95 0.77
CA SER A 60 16.07 -16.15 0.89
C SER A 60 16.85 -16.51 2.16
N LEU A 61 16.20 -16.63 3.32
CA LEU A 61 16.85 -17.01 4.58
C LEU A 61 17.50 -18.39 4.52
N ILE A 62 16.85 -19.37 3.86
CA ILE A 62 17.42 -20.70 3.67
C ILE A 62 18.71 -20.63 2.83
N LYS A 63 18.71 -19.85 1.75
CA LYS A 63 19.90 -19.63 0.92
C LYS A 63 21.06 -18.97 1.71
N ARG A 64 20.72 -18.13 2.69
CA ARG A 64 21.65 -17.42 3.57
C ARG A 64 21.99 -18.17 4.86
N SER A 65 21.61 -19.44 4.99
CA SER A 65 21.78 -20.24 6.21
C SER A 65 23.21 -20.21 6.78
N LYS A 66 24.24 -20.12 5.93
CA LYS A 66 25.66 -19.99 6.36
C LYS A 66 25.91 -18.75 7.21
N GLU A 67 25.21 -17.64 6.96
CA GLU A 67 25.37 -16.40 7.74
C GLU A 67 24.94 -16.60 9.20
N TYR A 68 24.10 -17.60 9.47
CA TYR A 68 23.61 -17.98 10.79
C TYR A 68 24.38 -19.17 11.40
N GLY A 69 25.53 -19.56 10.84
CA GLY A 69 26.34 -20.68 11.30
C GLY A 69 25.76 -22.06 10.98
N LEU A 70 24.75 -22.16 10.11
CA LEU A 70 24.15 -23.40 9.65
C LEU A 70 24.85 -23.91 8.39
N ASN A 71 24.69 -25.20 8.09
CA ASN A 71 25.19 -25.74 6.84
C ASN A 71 24.46 -25.14 5.64
N GLU A 72 25.17 -24.96 4.53
CA GLU A 72 24.56 -24.55 3.27
C GLU A 72 23.54 -25.58 2.83
N THR A 73 22.34 -25.09 2.49
CA THR A 73 21.25 -25.95 2.05
C THR A 73 20.70 -25.42 0.73
N ASN A 74 20.72 -26.28 -0.29
CA ASN A 74 20.05 -25.98 -1.54
C ASN A 74 18.54 -26.13 -1.36
N ILE A 75 17.80 -25.05 -1.59
CA ILE A 75 16.37 -25.11 -1.57
C ILE A 75 15.84 -25.73 -2.88
N SER A 76 15.05 -26.81 -2.75
CA SER A 76 14.25 -27.34 -3.85
C SER A 76 12.79 -27.04 -3.57
N PHE A 77 12.09 -26.46 -4.52
CA PHE A 77 10.66 -26.16 -4.40
C PHE A 77 9.97 -26.31 -5.76
N ASP A 78 8.69 -26.61 -5.71
CA ASP A 78 7.78 -26.46 -6.83
C ASP A 78 7.01 -25.15 -6.65
N PHE A 79 7.12 -24.24 -7.60
CA PHE A 79 6.47 -22.92 -7.52
C PHE A 79 4.94 -23.06 -7.41
N LYS A 80 4.36 -24.11 -8.01
CA LYS A 80 2.94 -24.42 -7.86
C LYS A 80 2.55 -24.63 -6.38
N ASN A 81 3.41 -25.24 -5.58
CA ASN A 81 3.14 -25.44 -4.14
C ASN A 81 3.21 -24.10 -3.38
N VAL A 82 4.09 -23.17 -3.76
CA VAL A 82 4.13 -21.81 -3.21
C VAL A 82 2.81 -21.09 -3.50
N MET A 83 2.31 -21.18 -4.75
CA MET A 83 1.04 -20.60 -5.16
C MET A 83 -0.15 -21.26 -4.45
N ASN A 84 -0.11 -22.57 -4.21
CA ASN A 84 -1.14 -23.28 -3.45
C ASN A 84 -1.16 -22.82 -1.99
N HIS A 85 0.00 -22.65 -1.35
CA HIS A 85 0.09 -22.08 -0.01
C HIS A 85 -0.53 -20.67 0.06
N MET A 86 -0.26 -19.81 -0.91
CA MET A 86 -0.88 -18.50 -1.01
C MET A 86 -2.42 -18.61 -1.08
N ARG A 87 -2.95 -19.54 -1.90
CA ARG A 87 -4.40 -19.79 -2.02
C ARG A 87 -5.01 -20.31 -0.72
N GLU A 88 -4.29 -21.15 0.04
CA GLU A 88 -4.71 -21.60 1.37
C GLU A 88 -4.79 -20.42 2.36
N VAL A 89 -3.84 -19.49 2.32
CA VAL A 89 -3.86 -18.27 3.15
C VAL A 89 -5.10 -17.43 2.82
N ILE A 90 -5.39 -17.21 1.53
CA ILE A 90 -6.61 -16.53 1.09
C ILE A 90 -7.85 -17.23 1.65
N SER A 91 -7.92 -18.56 1.54
CA SER A 91 -9.06 -19.33 2.03
C SER A 91 -9.23 -19.20 3.54
N LYS A 92 -8.14 -19.26 4.31
CA LYS A 92 -8.16 -19.12 5.78
C LYS A 92 -8.65 -17.74 6.23
N ILE A 93 -8.23 -16.68 5.54
CA ILE A 93 -8.64 -15.31 5.86
C ILE A 93 -10.06 -15.05 5.35
N GLY A 94 -10.41 -15.60 4.19
CA GLY A 94 -11.69 -15.40 3.51
C GLY A 94 -12.92 -15.86 4.30
N VAL A 95 -12.76 -16.70 5.33
CA VAL A 95 -13.87 -17.09 6.23
C VAL A 95 -14.49 -15.88 6.94
N HIS A 96 -13.73 -14.79 7.09
CA HIS A 96 -14.22 -13.55 7.68
C HIS A 96 -15.15 -12.76 6.73
N ASP A 97 -15.06 -13.04 5.44
CA ASP A 97 -15.84 -12.36 4.39
C ASP A 97 -16.92 -13.29 3.79
N ASP A 98 -17.20 -14.44 4.46
CA ASP A 98 -18.24 -15.38 4.03
C ASP A 98 -19.63 -14.68 4.03
N PRO A 99 -20.41 -14.75 2.94
CA PRO A 99 -21.76 -14.18 2.86
C PRO A 99 -22.65 -14.57 4.02
N LYS A 100 -22.60 -15.83 4.46
CA LYS A 100 -23.41 -16.34 5.58
C LYS A 100 -23.14 -15.60 6.90
N ARG A 101 -21.93 -15.08 7.09
CA ARG A 101 -21.61 -14.27 8.26
C ARG A 101 -22.38 -12.95 8.25
N PHE A 102 -22.47 -12.29 7.10
CA PHE A 102 -23.20 -11.04 6.94
C PHE A 102 -24.71 -11.27 7.00
N GLU A 103 -25.20 -12.36 6.42
CA GLU A 103 -26.62 -12.77 6.52
C GLU A 103 -27.03 -12.99 7.97
N LYS A 104 -26.20 -13.63 8.80
CA LYS A 104 -26.44 -13.79 10.25
C LYS A 104 -26.48 -12.45 11.00
N MET A 105 -25.83 -11.40 10.48
CA MET A 105 -25.92 -10.05 11.02
C MET A 105 -27.18 -9.30 10.54
N GLY A 106 -27.99 -9.89 9.66
CA GLY A 106 -29.19 -9.26 9.08
C GLY A 106 -28.95 -8.48 7.79
N VAL A 107 -27.75 -8.65 7.16
CA VAL A 107 -27.48 -8.09 5.83
C VAL A 107 -28.04 -9.02 4.76
N GLN A 108 -28.79 -8.49 3.81
CA GLN A 108 -29.16 -9.23 2.61
C GLN A 108 -28.03 -9.08 1.57
N VAL A 109 -27.40 -10.20 1.24
CA VAL A 109 -26.30 -10.24 0.27
C VAL A 109 -26.83 -10.66 -1.08
N PHE A 110 -26.50 -9.87 -2.11
CA PHE A 110 -26.86 -10.13 -3.49
C PHE A 110 -25.61 -10.18 -4.35
N PHE A 111 -25.59 -11.07 -5.32
CA PHE A 111 -24.56 -11.12 -6.34
C PHE A 111 -25.14 -10.70 -7.69
N GLY A 112 -24.44 -9.84 -8.41
CA GLY A 112 -24.83 -9.36 -9.72
C GLY A 112 -24.18 -8.03 -10.08
N ASP A 113 -24.01 -7.77 -11.38
CA ASP A 113 -23.56 -6.48 -11.90
C ASP A 113 -24.75 -5.56 -12.14
N GLY A 114 -24.59 -4.27 -11.85
CA GLY A 114 -25.75 -3.40 -11.88
C GLY A 114 -25.47 -1.91 -12.02
N LYS A 115 -26.56 -1.15 -12.15
CA LYS A 115 -26.54 0.27 -12.43
C LYS A 115 -27.64 1.04 -11.69
N PHE A 116 -27.42 2.30 -11.45
CA PHE A 116 -28.46 3.19 -10.98
C PHE A 116 -29.51 3.47 -12.05
N ILE A 117 -30.78 3.32 -11.70
CA ILE A 117 -31.91 3.79 -12.51
C ILE A 117 -32.25 5.23 -12.14
N ASN A 118 -32.14 5.56 -10.86
CA ASN A 118 -32.24 6.90 -10.29
C ASN A 118 -31.58 6.91 -8.90
N ARG A 119 -31.58 8.04 -8.22
CA ARG A 119 -30.94 8.20 -6.89
C ARG A 119 -31.50 7.27 -5.77
N HIS A 120 -32.56 6.54 -6.01
CA HIS A 120 -33.23 5.69 -5.04
C HIS A 120 -33.42 4.25 -5.50
N THR A 121 -33.09 3.93 -6.74
CA THR A 121 -33.31 2.61 -7.34
C THR A 121 -32.02 2.14 -8.01
N PHE A 122 -31.59 0.94 -7.65
CA PHE A 122 -30.49 0.24 -8.28
C PHE A 122 -31.01 -1.05 -8.91
N GLU A 123 -30.58 -1.35 -10.14
CA GLU A 123 -30.94 -2.54 -10.91
C GLU A 123 -29.68 -3.41 -11.09
N PHE A 124 -29.78 -4.70 -10.83
CA PHE A 124 -28.73 -5.69 -11.06
C PHE A 124 -29.37 -6.98 -11.56
N ASP A 125 -28.85 -7.58 -12.60
CA ASP A 125 -29.32 -8.83 -13.22
C ASP A 125 -30.86 -8.90 -13.37
N GLY A 126 -31.49 -7.79 -13.77
CA GLY A 126 -32.93 -7.68 -13.96
C GLY A 126 -33.74 -7.45 -12.68
N HIS A 127 -33.14 -7.54 -11.50
CA HIS A 127 -33.77 -7.22 -10.22
C HIS A 127 -33.65 -5.74 -9.89
N LYS A 128 -34.70 -5.16 -9.33
CA LYS A 128 -34.69 -3.77 -8.85
C LYS A 128 -34.86 -3.72 -7.35
N ILE A 129 -34.01 -2.97 -6.68
CA ILE A 129 -34.16 -2.67 -5.26
C ILE A 129 -34.23 -1.17 -5.04
N THR A 130 -35.00 -0.79 -4.02
CA THR A 130 -35.16 0.61 -3.61
C THR A 130 -34.52 0.85 -2.24
N SER A 131 -33.81 1.97 -2.08
CA SER A 131 -33.18 2.29 -0.82
C SER A 131 -33.31 3.75 -0.43
N ASN A 132 -33.34 4.01 0.87
CA ASN A 132 -33.33 5.36 1.39
C ASN A 132 -31.95 6.01 1.11
N LYS A 133 -30.87 5.26 1.27
CA LYS A 133 -29.49 5.71 1.12
C LYS A 133 -28.65 4.66 0.40
N PHE A 134 -27.57 5.13 -0.26
CA PHE A 134 -26.60 4.25 -0.93
C PHE A 134 -25.19 4.56 -0.52
N VAL A 135 -24.32 3.55 -0.57
CA VAL A 135 -22.86 3.68 -0.47
C VAL A 135 -22.22 3.00 -1.66
N ILE A 136 -21.39 3.74 -2.39
CA ILE A 136 -20.60 3.22 -3.50
C ILE A 136 -19.21 2.88 -2.97
N ALA A 137 -18.85 1.58 -3.00
CA ALA A 137 -17.60 1.03 -2.50
C ALA A 137 -16.99 0.03 -3.50
N THR A 138 -17.10 0.35 -4.79
CA THR A 138 -16.74 -0.53 -5.92
C THR A 138 -15.23 -0.68 -6.14
N GLY A 139 -14.41 0.04 -5.36
CA GLY A 139 -12.96 -0.13 -5.37
C GLY A 139 -12.28 0.36 -6.65
N SER A 140 -11.17 -0.31 -6.98
CA SER A 140 -10.33 -0.01 -8.14
C SER A 140 -9.83 -1.29 -8.81
N ARG A 141 -9.25 -1.16 -10.01
CA ARG A 141 -8.61 -2.24 -10.77
C ARG A 141 -7.25 -1.81 -11.31
N ALA A 142 -6.42 -2.76 -11.71
CA ALA A 142 -5.17 -2.49 -12.42
C ALA A 142 -5.46 -1.75 -13.75
N VAL A 143 -4.55 -0.86 -14.13
CA VAL A 143 -4.63 -0.08 -15.38
C VAL A 143 -3.53 -0.51 -16.32
N ALA A 144 -3.88 -0.68 -17.61
CA ALA A 144 -2.93 -0.71 -18.71
C ALA A 144 -2.84 0.67 -19.36
N ILE A 145 -1.64 1.06 -19.79
CA ILE A 145 -1.45 2.24 -20.65
C ILE A 145 -1.47 1.83 -22.12
N PRO A 146 -1.79 2.74 -23.03
CA PRO A 146 -1.66 2.50 -24.46
C PRO A 146 -0.16 2.48 -24.85
N VAL A 147 0.44 1.28 -24.79
CA VAL A 147 1.77 1.00 -25.34
C VAL A 147 1.56 0.29 -26.68
N LYS A 148 2.24 0.75 -27.71
CA LYS A 148 2.14 0.17 -29.06
C LYS A 148 2.47 -1.33 -29.03
N GLY A 149 1.58 -2.16 -29.54
CA GLY A 149 1.71 -3.61 -29.63
C GLY A 149 1.24 -4.37 -28.39
N LEU A 150 0.80 -3.66 -27.34
CA LEU A 150 0.28 -4.30 -26.11
C LEU A 150 -0.96 -5.15 -26.39
N GLU A 151 -1.78 -4.73 -27.34
CA GLU A 151 -2.99 -5.42 -27.82
C GLU A 151 -2.71 -6.76 -28.49
N ASN A 152 -1.46 -7.00 -28.92
CA ASN A 152 -1.04 -8.20 -29.65
C ASN A 152 -0.26 -9.20 -28.79
N ILE A 153 -0.07 -8.92 -27.51
CA ILE A 153 0.66 -9.80 -26.61
C ILE A 153 -0.19 -10.18 -25.38
N LYS A 154 0.11 -11.34 -24.81
CA LYS A 154 -0.41 -11.69 -23.48
C LYS A 154 0.54 -11.11 -22.44
N TYR A 155 0.02 -10.31 -21.55
CA TYR A 155 0.78 -9.72 -20.45
C TYR A 155 0.14 -10.03 -19.09
N LEU A 156 0.94 -9.93 -18.04
CA LEU A 156 0.50 -10.12 -16.66
C LEU A 156 0.09 -8.78 -16.04
N THR A 157 -0.92 -8.85 -15.19
CA THR A 157 -1.29 -7.82 -14.22
C THR A 157 -1.02 -8.32 -12.81
N SER A 158 -1.23 -7.49 -11.78
CA SER A 158 -1.19 -7.95 -10.38
C SER A 158 -2.19 -9.07 -10.08
N GLU A 159 -3.27 -9.18 -10.85
CA GLU A 159 -4.29 -10.22 -10.69
C GLU A 159 -3.84 -11.52 -11.38
N SER A 160 -3.52 -11.45 -12.68
CA SER A 160 -3.14 -12.65 -13.44
C SER A 160 -1.79 -13.24 -13.05
N ALA A 161 -0.87 -12.45 -12.47
CA ALA A 161 0.38 -12.96 -11.92
C ALA A 161 0.15 -13.92 -10.72
N LEU A 162 -0.96 -13.78 -10.00
CA LEU A 162 -1.36 -14.68 -8.91
C LEU A 162 -1.99 -16.00 -9.39
N GLU A 163 -2.28 -16.10 -10.69
CA GLU A 163 -2.82 -17.30 -11.31
C GLU A 163 -1.74 -18.22 -11.89
N LEU A 164 -0.49 -17.74 -11.94
CA LEU A 164 0.63 -18.55 -12.45
C LEU A 164 0.78 -19.84 -11.62
N ASP A 165 1.05 -20.94 -12.29
CA ASP A 165 1.41 -22.23 -11.69
C ASP A 165 2.86 -22.64 -11.98
N TYR A 166 3.62 -21.75 -12.61
CA TYR A 166 5.03 -21.90 -12.95
C TYR A 166 5.82 -20.64 -12.62
N LEU A 167 7.11 -20.78 -12.36
CA LEU A 167 8.03 -19.67 -12.20
C LEU A 167 8.59 -19.27 -13.56
N PRO A 168 8.38 -18.04 -14.06
CA PRO A 168 9.01 -17.58 -15.30
C PRO A 168 10.53 -17.53 -15.11
N LYS A 169 11.30 -17.93 -16.14
CA LYS A 169 12.77 -17.83 -16.09
C LYS A 169 13.22 -16.38 -16.11
N SER A 170 12.48 -15.53 -16.84
CA SER A 170 12.72 -14.09 -16.90
C SER A 170 11.41 -13.32 -17.01
N ILE A 171 11.39 -12.14 -16.38
CA ILE A 171 10.23 -11.26 -16.37
C ILE A 171 10.64 -9.80 -16.45
N ILE A 172 9.95 -9.03 -17.30
CA ILE A 172 10.02 -7.58 -17.33
C ILE A 172 8.80 -7.03 -16.59
N ILE A 173 9.00 -6.16 -15.61
CA ILE A 173 7.95 -5.48 -14.86
C ILE A 173 7.97 -4.00 -15.20
N LEU A 174 6.87 -3.52 -15.78
CA LEU A 174 6.68 -2.11 -16.09
C LEU A 174 6.00 -1.40 -14.92
N GLY A 175 6.76 -0.51 -14.27
CA GLY A 175 6.37 0.27 -13.10
C GLY A 175 7.10 -0.17 -11.83
N ALA A 176 7.90 0.74 -11.26
CA ALA A 176 8.60 0.57 -9.98
C ALA A 176 7.82 1.16 -8.80
N GLY A 177 6.50 1.06 -8.84
CA GLY A 177 5.62 1.32 -7.70
C GLY A 177 5.63 0.16 -6.70
N PRO A 178 4.90 0.25 -5.57
CA PRO A 178 4.86 -0.78 -4.53
C PRO A 178 4.57 -2.18 -5.10
N ILE A 179 3.55 -2.32 -5.93
CA ILE A 179 3.14 -3.60 -6.53
C ILE A 179 4.26 -4.18 -7.40
N GLY A 180 4.86 -3.36 -8.27
CA GLY A 180 5.92 -3.82 -9.16
C GLY A 180 7.15 -4.30 -8.40
N LEU A 181 7.58 -3.59 -7.35
CA LEU A 181 8.75 -3.95 -6.56
C LEU A 181 8.50 -5.18 -5.66
N GLU A 182 7.30 -5.31 -5.10
CA GLU A 182 6.92 -6.50 -4.33
C GLU A 182 6.99 -7.76 -5.20
N PHE A 183 6.41 -7.75 -6.40
CA PHE A 183 6.50 -8.86 -7.34
C PHE A 183 7.94 -9.07 -7.85
N ALA A 184 8.67 -8.00 -8.12
CA ALA A 184 10.06 -8.09 -8.56
C ALA A 184 10.92 -8.88 -7.54
N GLN A 185 10.81 -8.54 -6.27
CA GLN A 185 11.56 -9.21 -5.21
C GLN A 185 11.10 -10.66 -5.01
N VAL A 186 9.78 -10.94 -5.09
CA VAL A 186 9.26 -12.31 -5.02
C VAL A 186 9.84 -13.18 -6.13
N PHE A 187 9.74 -12.75 -7.39
CA PHE A 187 10.24 -13.54 -8.52
C PHE A 187 11.76 -13.72 -8.47
N ALA A 188 12.52 -12.66 -8.15
CA ALA A 188 13.97 -12.73 -8.05
C ALA A 188 14.43 -13.71 -6.96
N ARG A 189 13.81 -13.69 -5.79
CA ARG A 189 14.16 -14.60 -4.67
C ARG A 189 13.86 -16.05 -4.98
N PHE A 190 12.86 -16.32 -5.82
CA PHE A 190 12.58 -17.66 -6.34
C PHE A 190 13.49 -18.05 -7.51
N GLY A 191 14.24 -17.13 -8.12
CA GLY A 191 15.26 -17.43 -9.12
C GLY A 191 14.95 -16.96 -10.54
N SER A 192 13.94 -16.13 -10.76
CA SER A 192 13.71 -15.47 -12.04
C SER A 192 14.74 -14.36 -12.28
N ASN A 193 15.13 -14.16 -13.53
CA ASN A 193 15.84 -12.94 -13.96
C ASN A 193 14.81 -11.81 -14.09
N VAL A 194 14.91 -10.78 -13.24
CA VAL A 194 13.90 -9.73 -13.15
C VAL A 194 14.46 -8.40 -13.65
N THR A 195 13.75 -7.78 -14.58
CA THR A 195 14.02 -6.41 -15.04
C THR A 195 12.82 -5.52 -14.70
N VAL A 196 13.05 -4.44 -13.96
CA VAL A 196 12.05 -3.42 -13.65
C VAL A 196 12.32 -2.17 -14.48
N ILE A 197 11.29 -1.67 -15.16
CA ILE A 197 11.35 -0.45 -15.98
C ILE A 197 10.42 0.60 -15.38
N GLU A 198 10.99 1.79 -15.10
CA GLU A 198 10.26 2.93 -14.53
C GLU A 198 10.48 4.19 -15.37
N LYS A 199 9.39 4.87 -15.67
CA LYS A 199 9.41 6.14 -16.40
C LYS A 199 9.95 7.30 -15.57
N MET A 200 9.68 7.30 -14.28
CA MET A 200 10.13 8.35 -13.36
C MET A 200 11.63 8.21 -13.05
N GLY A 201 12.23 9.28 -12.51
CA GLY A 201 13.66 9.33 -12.19
C GLY A 201 14.08 8.56 -10.92
N GLN A 202 13.16 7.87 -10.26
CA GLN A 202 13.43 7.02 -9.10
C GLN A 202 12.36 5.94 -8.98
N ILE A 203 12.67 4.86 -8.28
CA ILE A 203 11.66 3.89 -7.82
C ILE A 203 10.76 4.56 -6.78
N LEU A 204 9.54 4.04 -6.58
CA LEU A 204 8.60 4.59 -5.62
C LEU A 204 8.51 6.13 -5.69
N PRO A 205 8.03 6.73 -6.78
CA PRO A 205 8.16 8.17 -7.05
C PRO A 205 7.52 9.09 -6.00
N ARG A 206 6.70 8.54 -5.11
CA ARG A 206 6.08 9.29 -4.01
C ARG A 206 6.92 9.26 -2.72
N GLU A 207 7.92 8.40 -2.63
CA GLU A 207 8.71 8.23 -1.42
C GLU A 207 9.84 9.25 -1.32
N ASP A 208 10.38 9.39 -0.11
CA ASP A 208 11.58 10.21 0.10
C ASP A 208 12.74 9.64 -0.73
N LYS A 209 13.40 10.52 -1.48
CA LYS A 209 14.41 10.10 -2.45
C LYS A 209 15.52 9.27 -1.83
N GLU A 210 16.07 9.70 -0.71
CA GLU A 210 17.18 9.00 -0.03
C GLU A 210 16.78 7.58 0.40
N VAL A 211 15.53 7.42 0.86
CA VAL A 211 15.01 6.13 1.31
C VAL A 211 14.70 5.23 0.12
N ALA A 212 14.16 5.81 -0.97
CA ALA A 212 13.94 5.08 -2.21
C ALA A 212 15.24 4.61 -2.86
N ASP A 213 16.26 5.48 -2.91
CA ASP A 213 17.60 5.15 -3.45
C ASP A 213 18.27 4.02 -2.60
N THR A 214 18.08 4.04 -1.28
CA THR A 214 18.58 2.98 -0.40
C THR A 214 17.89 1.64 -0.71
N LEU A 215 16.57 1.63 -0.88
CA LEU A 215 15.85 0.41 -1.25
C LEU A 215 16.26 -0.07 -2.64
N GLU A 216 16.44 0.83 -3.61
CA GLU A 216 16.89 0.48 -4.96
C GLU A 216 18.23 -0.25 -4.92
N SER A 217 19.17 0.25 -4.10
CA SER A 217 20.49 -0.39 -3.92
C SER A 217 20.35 -1.80 -3.36
N ILE A 218 19.48 -1.99 -2.35
CA ILE A 218 19.23 -3.30 -1.74
C ILE A 218 18.65 -4.29 -2.77
N LEU A 219 17.66 -3.85 -3.56
CA LEU A 219 17.04 -4.70 -4.57
C LEU A 219 18.01 -5.06 -5.71
N LYS A 220 18.91 -4.13 -6.10
CA LYS A 220 19.98 -4.41 -7.07
C LYS A 220 21.00 -5.41 -6.54
N GLU A 221 21.35 -5.35 -5.25
CA GLU A 221 22.20 -6.35 -4.60
C GLU A 221 21.55 -7.75 -4.59
N GLU A 222 20.22 -7.84 -4.59
CA GLU A 222 19.50 -9.11 -4.76
C GLU A 222 19.41 -9.58 -6.23
N GLY A 223 20.03 -8.85 -7.18
CA GLY A 223 20.12 -9.24 -8.60
C GLY A 223 18.94 -8.75 -9.46
N ILE A 224 18.18 -7.77 -8.99
CA ILE A 224 17.11 -7.16 -9.78
C ILE A 224 17.67 -6.04 -10.64
N ASP A 225 17.49 -6.12 -11.95
CA ASP A 225 17.86 -5.06 -12.88
C ASP A 225 16.82 -3.94 -12.85
N ILE A 226 17.19 -2.74 -12.39
CA ILE A 226 16.26 -1.60 -12.28
C ILE A 226 16.71 -0.48 -13.20
N TYR A 227 15.81 -0.05 -14.09
CA TYR A 227 16.04 1.04 -15.04
C TYR A 227 15.01 2.14 -14.81
N THR A 228 15.46 3.30 -14.35
CA THR A 228 14.66 4.52 -14.18
C THR A 228 14.86 5.48 -15.36
N CYS A 229 13.99 6.49 -15.51
CA CYS A 229 13.98 7.41 -16.66
C CYS A 229 13.84 6.69 -18.02
N VAL A 230 13.08 5.59 -18.05
CA VAL A 230 12.89 4.77 -19.26
C VAL A 230 11.42 4.83 -19.68
N ASP A 231 11.16 5.30 -20.89
CA ASP A 231 9.83 5.34 -21.49
C ASP A 231 9.68 4.18 -22.49
N VAL A 232 8.65 3.37 -22.33
CA VAL A 232 8.40 2.22 -23.21
C VAL A 232 7.67 2.69 -24.47
N ASP A 233 8.30 2.50 -25.63
CA ASP A 233 7.75 2.88 -26.92
C ASP A 233 6.86 1.78 -27.51
N GLN A 234 7.31 0.53 -27.42
CA GLN A 234 6.64 -0.61 -28.06
C GLN A 234 6.93 -1.92 -27.32
N VAL A 235 5.94 -2.81 -27.34
CA VAL A 235 6.10 -4.22 -26.95
C VAL A 235 5.68 -5.11 -28.11
N LYS A 236 6.33 -6.25 -28.28
CA LYS A 236 6.00 -7.23 -29.32
C LYS A 236 6.34 -8.65 -28.87
N GLN A 237 5.63 -9.61 -29.46
CA GLN A 237 6.00 -11.02 -29.32
C GLN A 237 7.27 -11.27 -30.14
N ASN A 238 8.23 -12.02 -29.60
CA ASN A 238 9.41 -12.43 -30.36
C ASN A 238 9.01 -13.37 -31.50
N GLU A 239 9.33 -12.98 -32.74
CA GLU A 239 9.09 -13.83 -33.88
C GLU A 239 10.01 -15.07 -33.83
N GLY A 240 9.39 -16.26 -33.78
CA GLY A 240 10.10 -17.55 -33.80
C GLY A 240 10.69 -17.99 -32.45
N GLN A 241 10.56 -17.22 -31.36
CA GLN A 241 10.96 -17.58 -30.02
C GLN A 241 9.81 -17.34 -29.02
N LYS A 242 9.77 -18.13 -27.95
CA LYS A 242 8.91 -17.80 -26.82
C LYS A 242 9.49 -16.59 -26.10
N GLY A 243 8.66 -15.57 -25.83
CA GLY A 243 9.06 -14.41 -25.06
C GLY A 243 8.59 -13.08 -25.66
N ILE A 244 8.83 -12.03 -24.92
CA ILE A 244 8.38 -10.67 -25.21
C ILE A 244 9.59 -9.77 -25.36
N GLU A 245 9.57 -8.91 -26.36
CA GLU A 245 10.55 -7.85 -26.55
C GLU A 245 9.92 -6.50 -26.22
N VAL A 246 10.60 -5.73 -25.39
CA VAL A 246 10.23 -4.37 -25.02
C VAL A 246 11.25 -3.40 -25.58
N VAL A 247 10.82 -2.50 -26.44
CA VAL A 247 11.65 -1.41 -26.97
C VAL A 247 11.32 -0.14 -26.19
N ALA A 248 12.34 0.49 -25.65
CA ALA A 248 12.19 1.67 -24.80
C ALA A 248 13.25 2.74 -25.10
N ALA A 249 12.93 3.98 -24.80
CA ALA A 249 13.86 5.10 -24.82
C ALA A 249 14.46 5.32 -23.43
N CYS A 250 15.79 5.18 -23.33
CA CYS A 250 16.57 5.44 -22.11
C CYS A 250 17.51 6.62 -22.38
N SER A 251 17.28 7.78 -21.75
CA SER A 251 18.09 9.00 -21.96
C SER A 251 18.27 9.35 -23.45
N GLY A 252 17.23 9.15 -24.27
CA GLY A 252 17.27 9.44 -25.70
C GLY A 252 17.87 8.34 -26.59
N GLN A 253 18.38 7.25 -26.01
CA GLN A 253 18.88 6.09 -26.74
C GLN A 253 17.88 4.94 -26.70
N LYS A 254 17.68 4.25 -27.82
CA LYS A 254 16.88 3.04 -27.86
C LYS A 254 17.58 1.91 -27.14
N LYS A 255 16.83 1.26 -26.23
CA LYS A 255 17.25 0.04 -25.55
C LYS A 255 16.18 -1.03 -25.71
N THR A 256 16.62 -2.26 -25.92
CA THR A 256 15.72 -3.40 -26.08
C THR A 256 15.93 -4.36 -24.90
N PHE A 257 14.82 -4.80 -24.31
CA PHE A 257 14.77 -5.77 -23.23
C PHE A 257 13.99 -7.01 -23.71
N GLN A 258 14.39 -8.18 -23.24
CA GLN A 258 13.72 -9.44 -23.61
C GLN A 258 13.48 -10.28 -22.34
N ALA A 259 12.31 -10.90 -22.25
CA ALA A 259 11.95 -11.84 -21.18
C ALA A 259 10.86 -12.82 -21.63
N ASP A 260 10.67 -13.89 -20.86
CA ASP A 260 9.59 -14.85 -21.08
C ASP A 260 8.22 -14.23 -20.81
N GLU A 261 8.12 -13.38 -19.75
CA GLU A 261 6.89 -12.74 -19.32
C GLU A 261 7.03 -11.21 -19.21
N PHE A 262 5.92 -10.52 -19.40
CA PHE A 262 5.81 -9.07 -19.23
C PHE A 262 4.66 -8.74 -18.31
N MET A 263 4.94 -7.98 -17.25
CA MET A 263 3.96 -7.56 -16.25
C MET A 263 3.77 -6.05 -16.24
N ILE A 264 2.53 -5.59 -16.15
CA ILE A 264 2.18 -4.17 -16.02
C ILE A 264 1.76 -3.87 -14.58
N ALA A 265 2.48 -2.95 -13.91
CA ALA A 265 2.27 -2.54 -12.53
C ALA A 265 2.29 -1.00 -12.35
N ILE A 266 1.70 -0.25 -13.30
CA ILE A 266 1.82 1.22 -13.41
C ILE A 266 0.76 2.02 -12.67
N GLY A 267 -0.21 1.37 -12.04
CA GLY A 267 -1.23 2.04 -11.24
C GLY A 267 -2.59 1.38 -11.28
N ARG A 268 -3.56 2.06 -10.69
CA ARG A 268 -4.93 1.58 -10.50
C ARG A 268 -5.93 2.68 -10.88
N ALA A 269 -7.11 2.30 -11.34
CA ALA A 269 -8.22 3.21 -11.62
C ALA A 269 -9.49 2.77 -10.87
N PRO A 270 -10.29 3.72 -10.36
CA PRO A 270 -11.58 3.45 -9.77
C PRO A 270 -12.52 2.70 -10.70
N ASN A 271 -13.34 1.81 -10.15
CA ASN A 271 -14.37 1.06 -10.87
C ASN A 271 -15.65 1.88 -10.93
N LEU A 272 -15.88 2.56 -12.03
CA LEU A 272 -17.02 3.47 -12.25
C LEU A 272 -17.91 3.05 -13.41
N GLU A 273 -17.37 2.29 -14.32
CA GLU A 273 -18.03 1.90 -15.56
C GLU A 273 -19.24 1.03 -15.27
N GLY A 274 -20.30 1.21 -16.09
CA GLY A 274 -21.55 0.46 -15.97
C GLY A 274 -22.50 0.96 -14.87
N LEU A 275 -22.03 1.72 -13.87
CA LEU A 275 -22.84 2.14 -12.72
C LEU A 275 -23.93 3.18 -13.02
N ASN A 276 -23.89 3.85 -14.18
CA ASN A 276 -24.84 4.92 -14.56
C ASN A 276 -25.00 6.01 -13.47
N LEU A 277 -23.86 6.51 -12.99
CA LEU A 277 -23.77 7.46 -11.87
C LEU A 277 -24.53 8.76 -12.09
N GLU A 278 -24.67 9.19 -13.35
CA GLU A 278 -25.41 10.41 -13.73
C GLU A 278 -26.91 10.29 -13.39
N ALA A 279 -27.53 9.12 -13.63
CA ALA A 279 -28.92 8.88 -13.28
C ALA A 279 -29.19 9.02 -11.77
N ALA A 280 -28.17 8.79 -10.94
CA ALA A 280 -28.21 8.99 -9.49
C ALA A 280 -27.84 10.41 -9.05
N GLY A 281 -27.40 11.29 -9.96
CA GLY A 281 -26.92 12.63 -9.66
C GLY A 281 -25.53 12.67 -8.99
N VAL A 282 -24.72 11.62 -9.20
CA VAL A 282 -23.36 11.49 -8.68
C VAL A 282 -22.37 12.00 -9.73
N LYS A 283 -21.60 13.01 -9.39
CA LYS A 283 -20.55 13.55 -10.25
C LYS A 283 -19.24 12.79 -10.10
N VAL A 284 -18.55 12.65 -11.24
CA VAL A 284 -17.19 12.12 -11.34
C VAL A 284 -16.26 13.25 -11.82
N ASP A 285 -15.09 13.34 -11.21
CA ASP A 285 -14.00 14.24 -11.62
C ASP A 285 -12.68 13.47 -11.64
N LYS A 286 -11.85 13.68 -12.67
CA LYS A 286 -10.54 13.03 -12.83
C LYS A 286 -10.59 11.50 -12.62
N ARG A 287 -11.66 10.88 -13.06
CA ARG A 287 -11.92 9.44 -12.94
C ARG A 287 -12.19 8.94 -11.51
N ALA A 288 -12.67 9.78 -10.60
CA ALA A 288 -13.06 9.41 -9.24
C ALA A 288 -14.41 10.02 -8.87
N ILE A 289 -15.14 9.41 -7.94
CA ILE A 289 -16.38 9.97 -7.41
C ILE A 289 -16.07 11.20 -6.56
N VAL A 290 -16.72 12.31 -6.89
CA VAL A 290 -16.60 13.55 -6.11
C VAL A 290 -17.31 13.41 -4.78
N VAL A 291 -16.56 13.51 -3.69
CA VAL A 291 -17.09 13.47 -2.32
C VAL A 291 -16.65 14.71 -1.53
N ASN A 292 -17.46 15.12 -0.59
CA ASN A 292 -17.08 16.15 0.39
C ASN A 292 -16.30 15.53 1.57
N SER A 293 -15.88 16.34 2.54
CA SER A 293 -15.16 15.87 3.72
C SER A 293 -15.93 14.86 4.59
N SER A 294 -17.26 14.76 4.44
CA SER A 294 -18.11 13.74 5.11
C SER A 294 -18.33 12.50 4.24
N LEU A 295 -17.59 12.33 3.15
CA LEU A 295 -17.66 11.24 2.18
C LEU A 295 -19.01 11.15 1.45
N ARG A 296 -19.82 12.22 1.50
CA ARG A 296 -21.07 12.30 0.77
C ARG A 296 -20.83 12.82 -0.63
N THR A 297 -21.42 12.18 -1.62
CA THR A 297 -21.36 12.55 -3.03
C THR A 297 -22.18 13.84 -3.31
N THR A 298 -22.29 14.22 -4.56
CA THR A 298 -23.17 15.31 -4.99
C THR A 298 -24.65 14.99 -4.81
N ALA A 299 -25.02 13.71 -4.80
CA ALA A 299 -26.35 13.25 -4.43
C ALA A 299 -26.48 13.16 -2.91
N ARG A 300 -27.52 13.84 -2.34
CA ARG A 300 -27.65 13.98 -0.87
C ARG A 300 -27.82 12.68 -0.08
N ASN A 301 -28.28 11.63 -0.72
CA ASN A 301 -28.55 10.32 -0.12
C ASN A 301 -27.51 9.26 -0.53
N ILE A 302 -26.41 9.64 -1.17
CA ILE A 302 -25.38 8.71 -1.65
C ILE A 302 -24.02 9.13 -1.10
N TRP A 303 -23.29 8.18 -0.51
CA TRP A 303 -21.91 8.28 -0.05
C TRP A 303 -21.00 7.41 -0.90
N ALA A 304 -19.70 7.63 -0.81
CA ALA A 304 -18.72 6.73 -1.39
C ALA A 304 -17.52 6.59 -0.45
N CYS A 305 -16.89 5.40 -0.44
CA CYS A 305 -15.69 5.12 0.34
C CYS A 305 -14.75 4.15 -0.38
N GLY A 306 -13.49 4.17 0.02
CA GLY A 306 -12.42 3.39 -0.58
C GLY A 306 -11.89 4.00 -1.88
N ASP A 307 -11.25 3.16 -2.68
CA ASP A 307 -10.50 3.56 -3.88
C ASP A 307 -11.33 4.34 -4.90
N VAL A 308 -12.63 4.09 -4.93
CA VAL A 308 -13.57 4.78 -5.83
C VAL A 308 -13.57 6.30 -5.63
N THR A 309 -13.12 6.80 -4.47
CA THR A 309 -13.00 8.23 -4.15
C THR A 309 -11.68 8.85 -4.64
N GLY A 310 -10.72 8.05 -5.11
CA GLY A 310 -9.48 8.49 -5.77
C GLY A 310 -8.41 9.13 -4.87
N HIS A 311 -8.63 9.27 -3.55
CA HIS A 311 -7.67 9.96 -2.66
C HIS A 311 -6.51 9.08 -2.23
N TYR A 312 -6.79 7.99 -1.51
CA TYR A 312 -5.81 7.03 -1.01
C TYR A 312 -6.33 5.62 -1.32
N LEU A 313 -5.58 4.88 -2.14
CA LEU A 313 -5.97 3.55 -2.60
C LEU A 313 -5.42 2.49 -1.63
N PHE A 314 -5.85 2.56 -0.38
CA PHE A 314 -5.40 1.68 0.70
C PHE A 314 -6.57 1.08 1.46
N THR A 315 -6.48 -0.20 1.79
CA THR A 315 -7.49 -0.94 2.55
C THR A 315 -7.82 -0.26 3.89
N HIS A 316 -6.81 0.10 4.68
CA HIS A 316 -7.01 0.77 5.97
C HIS A 316 -7.64 2.17 5.86
N VAL A 317 -7.47 2.85 4.72
CA VAL A 317 -8.18 4.11 4.45
C VAL A 317 -9.63 3.84 4.09
N ALA A 318 -9.92 2.79 3.32
CA ALA A 318 -11.29 2.39 3.04
C ALA A 318 -12.06 2.00 4.32
N GLU A 319 -11.42 1.28 5.24
CA GLU A 319 -11.97 0.95 6.57
C GLU A 319 -12.23 2.19 7.43
N TYR A 320 -11.26 3.10 7.51
CA TYR A 320 -11.43 4.38 8.19
C TYR A 320 -12.60 5.18 7.61
N GLN A 321 -12.69 5.26 6.29
CA GLN A 321 -13.79 5.94 5.58
C GLN A 321 -15.13 5.26 5.84
N ALA A 322 -15.19 3.93 5.86
CA ALA A 322 -16.41 3.17 6.13
C ALA A 322 -17.03 3.54 7.49
N GLY A 323 -16.23 3.65 8.55
CA GLY A 323 -16.71 4.10 9.86
C GLY A 323 -17.29 5.52 9.84
N LEU A 324 -16.71 6.42 9.05
CA LEU A 324 -17.26 7.77 8.86
C LEU A 324 -18.56 7.74 8.07
N VAL A 325 -18.65 6.92 7.03
CA VAL A 325 -19.86 6.77 6.21
C VAL A 325 -21.02 6.23 7.04
N VAL A 326 -20.80 5.18 7.82
CA VAL A 326 -21.84 4.62 8.72
C VAL A 326 -22.36 5.71 9.66
N ALA A 327 -21.48 6.44 10.33
CA ALA A 327 -21.85 7.50 11.24
C ALA A 327 -22.64 8.62 10.53
N ASN A 328 -22.14 9.09 9.38
CA ASN A 328 -22.74 10.21 8.64
C ASN A 328 -24.04 9.83 7.93
N ALA A 329 -24.19 8.58 7.52
CA ALA A 329 -25.35 8.09 6.82
C ALA A 329 -26.49 7.73 7.78
N LEU A 330 -26.21 7.13 8.94
CA LEU A 330 -27.24 6.51 9.78
C LEU A 330 -27.50 7.23 11.09
N ILE A 331 -26.49 7.85 11.71
CA ILE A 331 -26.69 8.50 13.01
C ILE A 331 -27.21 9.93 12.81
N PRO A 332 -28.41 10.26 13.30
CA PRO A 332 -28.96 11.60 13.20
C PRO A 332 -28.02 12.66 13.83
N PHE A 333 -27.93 13.80 13.17
CA PHE A 333 -27.13 14.97 13.62
C PHE A 333 -25.61 14.76 13.69
N MET A 334 -25.10 13.55 13.45
CA MET A 334 -23.67 13.30 13.40
C MET A 334 -23.07 13.76 12.06
N LYS A 335 -22.03 14.61 12.13
CA LYS A 335 -21.31 15.12 10.95
C LYS A 335 -19.79 14.96 11.20
N ARG A 336 -19.28 13.77 10.96
CA ARG A 336 -17.85 13.50 11.04
C ARG A 336 -17.14 13.84 9.72
N LYS A 337 -15.96 14.43 9.82
CA LYS A 337 -15.13 14.78 8.66
C LYS A 337 -13.92 13.88 8.58
N ALA A 338 -13.57 13.46 7.39
CA ALA A 338 -12.34 12.76 7.11
C ALA A 338 -11.13 13.67 7.40
N ASN A 339 -10.16 13.12 8.09
CA ASN A 339 -8.91 13.82 8.43
C ASN A 339 -7.73 12.96 7.96
N TYR A 340 -7.13 13.37 6.84
CA TYR A 340 -6.00 12.71 6.19
C TYR A 340 -4.64 13.32 6.56
N ARG A 341 -4.56 14.09 7.64
CA ARG A 341 -3.29 14.70 8.10
C ARG A 341 -2.22 13.67 8.42
N VAL A 342 -2.63 12.51 8.90
CA VAL A 342 -1.74 11.41 9.27
C VAL A 342 -2.29 10.14 8.64
N VAL A 343 -1.80 9.80 7.47
CA VAL A 343 -2.09 8.56 6.75
C VAL A 343 -0.77 7.84 6.56
N PRO A 344 -0.57 6.67 7.17
CA PRO A 344 0.59 5.84 6.91
C PRO A 344 0.37 4.94 5.70
N TRP A 345 1.46 4.49 5.07
CA TRP A 345 1.46 3.37 4.12
C TRP A 345 2.79 2.64 4.13
N VAL A 346 2.79 1.45 3.59
CA VAL A 346 3.96 0.56 3.53
C VAL A 346 4.07 -0.06 2.15
N THR A 347 5.28 -0.10 1.62
CA THR A 347 5.70 -1.00 0.55
C THR A 347 6.32 -2.22 1.22
N TYR A 348 5.77 -3.40 0.97
CA TYR A 348 6.11 -4.64 1.68
C TYR A 348 7.25 -5.42 1.03
N THR A 349 8.22 -4.71 0.46
CA THR A 349 9.52 -5.31 0.17
C THR A 349 10.19 -5.79 1.46
N ASP A 350 11.29 -6.51 1.37
CA ASP A 350 12.09 -6.91 2.51
C ASP A 350 13.52 -6.37 2.33
N PRO A 351 13.91 -5.30 3.07
CA PRO A 351 13.16 -4.64 4.16
C PRO A 351 11.92 -3.86 3.71
N GLU A 352 10.96 -3.71 4.64
CA GLU A 352 9.74 -2.94 4.42
C GLU A 352 10.02 -1.43 4.42
N LEU A 353 9.37 -0.69 3.50
CA LEU A 353 9.43 0.77 3.49
C LEU A 353 8.09 1.35 3.98
N GLY A 354 8.06 1.80 5.22
CA GLY A 354 6.93 2.50 5.81
C GLY A 354 7.09 4.01 5.74
N ARG A 355 6.00 4.73 5.44
CA ARG A 355 5.96 6.20 5.43
C ARG A 355 4.74 6.74 6.14
N VAL A 356 4.92 7.86 6.84
CA VAL A 356 3.84 8.73 7.31
C VAL A 356 4.26 10.20 7.18
N GLY A 357 3.36 11.04 6.68
CA GLY A 357 3.58 12.48 6.53
C GLY A 357 4.46 12.88 5.33
N LEU A 358 5.22 13.95 5.47
CA LEU A 358 5.94 14.62 4.39
C LEU A 358 7.32 14.01 4.15
N THR A 359 7.76 13.96 2.89
CA THR A 359 9.18 13.77 2.55
C THR A 359 10.00 15.00 2.95
N GLU A 360 11.32 14.89 2.92
CA GLU A 360 12.20 16.03 3.18
C GLU A 360 11.93 17.17 2.20
N ASP A 361 11.81 16.88 0.90
CA ASP A 361 11.56 17.88 -0.13
C ASP A 361 10.19 18.57 0.04
N GLU A 362 9.13 17.78 0.28
CA GLU A 362 7.80 18.32 0.55
C GLU A 362 7.78 19.22 1.80
N ALA A 363 8.55 18.83 2.83
CA ALA A 363 8.66 19.61 4.05
C ALA A 363 9.43 20.92 3.83
N ARG A 364 10.55 20.86 3.09
CA ARG A 364 11.35 22.07 2.76
C ARG A 364 10.59 23.07 1.89
N GLN A 365 9.69 22.60 1.02
CA GLN A 365 8.81 23.46 0.25
C GLN A 365 7.75 24.17 1.11
N ARG A 366 7.34 23.59 2.24
CA ARG A 366 6.23 24.10 3.08
C ARG A 366 6.69 24.81 4.34
N TYR A 367 7.92 24.57 4.79
CA TYR A 367 8.44 25.07 6.07
C TYR A 367 9.84 25.69 5.91
N ASN A 368 10.04 26.89 6.45
CA ASN A 368 11.32 27.61 6.35
C ASN A 368 12.48 26.94 7.10
N HIS A 369 12.19 26.17 8.14
CA HIS A 369 13.21 25.54 8.99
C HIS A 369 12.86 24.07 9.24
N VAL A 370 13.45 23.22 8.44
CA VAL A 370 13.32 21.75 8.52
C VAL A 370 14.60 21.16 9.11
N LYS A 371 14.46 20.25 10.06
CA LYS A 371 15.51 19.38 10.59
C LYS A 371 15.24 17.95 10.17
N VAL A 372 16.32 17.25 9.82
CA VAL A 372 16.24 15.85 9.38
C VAL A 372 17.23 15.03 10.19
N TYR A 373 16.75 13.93 10.75
CA TYR A 373 17.57 12.98 11.51
C TYR A 373 17.45 11.60 10.87
N ARG A 374 18.61 10.93 10.78
CA ARG A 374 18.76 9.62 10.16
C ARG A 374 19.38 8.66 11.14
N TYR A 375 19.01 7.38 11.04
CA TYR A 375 19.64 6.30 11.77
C TYR A 375 19.78 5.09 10.86
N ASP A 376 20.99 4.60 10.68
CA ASP A 376 21.25 3.44 9.84
C ASP A 376 20.88 2.16 10.59
N VAL A 377 20.17 1.26 9.93
CA VAL A 377 19.70 0.00 10.54
C VAL A 377 20.86 -0.92 10.91
N LYS A 378 21.99 -0.84 10.21
CA LYS A 378 23.23 -1.57 10.53
C LYS A 378 23.80 -1.29 11.93
N ASP A 379 23.43 -0.14 12.52
CA ASP A 379 23.85 0.26 13.86
C ASP A 379 22.85 -0.18 14.94
N LEU A 380 21.82 -0.94 14.56
CA LEU A 380 20.76 -1.41 15.45
C LEU A 380 21.04 -2.86 15.88
N ASP A 381 21.34 -3.06 17.15
CA ASP A 381 21.74 -4.37 17.70
C ASP A 381 20.76 -5.49 17.32
N ARG A 382 19.44 -5.23 17.39
CA ARG A 382 18.45 -6.24 17.03
C ARG A 382 18.48 -6.62 15.56
N ALA A 383 18.68 -5.66 14.66
CA ALA A 383 18.78 -5.93 13.23
C ALA A 383 20.06 -6.73 12.91
N VAL A 384 21.16 -6.40 13.57
CA VAL A 384 22.43 -7.18 13.46
C VAL A 384 22.26 -8.61 13.99
N ILE A 385 21.58 -8.80 15.13
CA ILE A 385 21.26 -10.12 15.70
C ILE A 385 20.45 -10.97 14.72
N GLU A 386 19.52 -10.35 14.00
CA GLU A 386 18.66 -11.03 13.03
C GLU A 386 19.31 -11.18 11.64
N GLY A 387 20.51 -10.62 11.41
CA GLY A 387 21.15 -10.61 10.09
C GLY A 387 20.39 -9.82 9.03
N GLU A 388 19.55 -8.87 9.45
CA GLU A 388 18.71 -8.04 8.60
C GLU A 388 18.98 -6.55 8.85
N ASP A 389 20.24 -6.16 8.70
CA ASP A 389 20.76 -4.86 9.08
C ASP A 389 20.75 -3.80 7.96
N LYS A 390 20.09 -4.08 6.84
CA LYS A 390 19.94 -3.14 5.73
C LYS A 390 18.76 -2.18 5.94
N GLY A 391 19.01 -0.90 5.69
CA GLY A 391 17.97 0.11 5.71
C GLY A 391 18.30 1.38 6.48
N ILE A 392 17.33 2.28 6.61
CA ILE A 392 17.46 3.59 7.22
C ILE A 392 16.14 4.05 7.83
N ILE A 393 16.21 4.68 9.00
CA ILE A 393 15.09 5.43 9.58
C ILE A 393 15.38 6.93 9.40
N LYS A 394 14.45 7.65 8.80
CA LYS A 394 14.55 9.08 8.54
C LYS A 394 13.36 9.82 9.12
N ILE A 395 13.62 10.86 9.93
CA ILE A 395 12.59 11.71 10.53
C ILE A 395 12.78 13.13 10.00
N VAL A 396 11.70 13.71 9.54
CA VAL A 396 11.61 15.11 9.13
C VAL A 396 10.81 15.87 10.17
N CYS A 397 11.38 16.93 10.74
CA CYS A 397 10.70 17.70 11.78
C CYS A 397 10.99 19.20 11.68
N THR A 398 10.20 20.00 12.39
CA THR A 398 10.44 21.43 12.56
C THR A 398 11.63 21.67 13.51
N LYS A 399 12.20 22.87 13.51
CA LYS A 399 13.23 23.29 14.49
C LYS A 399 12.80 23.06 15.95
N LYS A 400 11.49 23.11 16.23
CA LYS A 400 10.93 22.88 17.59
C LYS A 400 10.71 21.40 17.89
N GLY A 401 10.91 20.49 16.94
CA GLY A 401 10.77 19.05 17.09
C GLY A 401 9.36 18.50 16.83
N ALA A 402 8.45 19.26 16.21
CA ALA A 402 7.19 18.71 15.73
C ALA A 402 7.49 17.82 14.50
N ILE A 403 7.01 16.58 14.51
CA ILE A 403 7.24 15.58 13.44
C ILE A 403 6.38 15.98 12.25
N LEU A 404 7.00 16.17 11.09
CA LEU A 404 6.37 16.47 9.79
C LEU A 404 6.23 15.21 8.95
N GLY A 405 7.19 14.30 9.06
CA GLY A 405 7.18 13.03 8.38
C GLY A 405 8.19 12.05 8.97
N ALA A 406 7.94 10.76 8.75
CA ALA A 406 8.84 9.68 9.11
C ALA A 406 8.83 8.61 8.01
N HIS A 407 10.02 8.09 7.74
CA HIS A 407 10.28 7.06 6.73
C HIS A 407 11.10 5.97 7.40
N VAL A 408 10.62 4.74 7.32
CA VAL A 408 11.21 3.57 7.98
C VAL A 408 11.46 2.52 6.91
N LEU A 409 12.69 2.40 6.47
CA LEU A 409 13.16 1.28 5.66
C LEU A 409 13.90 0.34 6.59
N ALA A 410 13.24 -0.73 7.02
CA ALA A 410 13.76 -1.67 8.02
C ALA A 410 12.98 -2.98 8.02
N PRO A 411 13.51 -4.07 8.63
CA PRO A 411 12.70 -5.23 8.97
C PRO A 411 11.49 -4.82 9.78
N GLN A 412 10.30 -5.31 9.43
CA GLN A 412 9.04 -4.91 10.07
C GLN A 412 8.81 -3.38 10.12
N GLY A 413 9.23 -2.69 9.06
CA GLY A 413 9.14 -1.23 8.96
C GLY A 413 7.72 -0.70 9.14
N GLY A 414 6.72 -1.45 8.69
CA GLY A 414 5.30 -1.15 8.88
C GLY A 414 4.87 -1.12 10.34
N GLU A 415 5.35 -2.06 11.15
CA GLU A 415 5.05 -2.12 12.59
C GLU A 415 5.75 -0.99 13.35
N ILE A 416 7.03 -0.75 13.05
CA ILE A 416 7.83 0.31 13.68
C ILE A 416 7.25 1.70 13.41
N LEU A 417 6.68 1.91 12.22
CA LEU A 417 6.12 3.19 11.78
C LEU A 417 5.01 3.71 12.70
N HIS A 418 4.25 2.81 13.34
CA HIS A 418 3.04 3.17 14.09
C HIS A 418 3.31 4.03 15.32
N GLU A 419 4.51 4.00 15.88
CA GLU A 419 4.90 4.91 16.96
C GLU A 419 4.93 6.38 16.47
N PHE A 420 5.47 6.62 15.28
CA PHE A 420 5.40 7.96 14.66
C PHE A 420 3.98 8.35 14.29
N VAL A 421 3.17 7.41 13.78
CA VAL A 421 1.75 7.64 13.46
C VAL A 421 0.99 8.11 14.70
N LEU A 422 1.17 7.41 15.84
CA LEU A 422 0.54 7.76 17.10
C LEU A 422 1.00 9.14 17.60
N ALA A 423 2.31 9.40 17.56
CA ALA A 423 2.87 10.68 17.95
C ALA A 423 2.33 11.82 17.09
N MET A 424 2.37 11.68 15.77
CA MET A 424 1.87 12.70 14.84
C MET A 424 0.36 12.93 15.00
N ARG A 425 -0.42 11.86 15.18
CA ARG A 425 -1.88 11.96 15.34
C ARG A 425 -2.25 12.79 16.57
N ASN A 426 -1.50 12.66 17.66
CA ASN A 426 -1.72 13.34 18.92
C ASN A 426 -0.91 14.64 19.06
N ASN A 427 -0.28 15.14 17.98
CA ASN A 427 0.58 16.33 17.97
C ASN A 427 1.77 16.24 18.94
N LEU A 428 2.24 15.04 19.22
CA LEU A 428 3.47 14.80 19.99
C LEU A 428 4.67 15.00 19.06
N GLY A 429 5.74 15.57 19.61
CA GLY A 429 6.99 15.76 18.88
C GLY A 429 8.05 14.71 19.24
N VAL A 430 9.23 14.86 18.65
CA VAL A 430 10.39 13.97 18.90
C VAL A 430 10.74 13.86 20.39
N ARG A 431 10.46 14.89 21.19
CA ARG A 431 10.69 14.90 22.65
C ARG A 431 9.89 13.82 23.37
N SER A 432 8.63 13.65 23.00
CA SER A 432 7.75 12.67 23.63
C SER A 432 8.25 11.26 23.40
N ILE A 433 8.75 10.96 22.20
CA ILE A 433 9.30 9.65 21.87
C ILE A 433 10.63 9.40 22.61
N THR A 434 11.55 10.38 22.60
CA THR A 434 12.85 10.25 23.28
C THR A 434 12.70 9.96 24.80
N GLY A 435 11.63 10.47 25.43
CA GLY A 435 11.34 10.24 26.85
C GLY A 435 10.81 8.84 27.18
N ILE A 436 10.48 8.01 26.17
CA ILE A 436 9.94 6.67 26.38
C ILE A 436 11.08 5.67 26.62
N ILE A 437 10.88 4.74 27.55
CA ILE A 437 11.78 3.60 27.75
C ILE A 437 11.41 2.51 26.76
N HIS A 438 12.32 2.24 25.79
CA HIS A 438 12.14 1.17 24.84
C HIS A 438 12.82 -0.10 25.31
N VAL A 439 12.15 -1.22 25.13
CA VAL A 439 12.70 -2.55 25.45
C VAL A 439 13.95 -2.81 24.59
N TYR A 440 14.98 -3.40 25.19
CA TYR A 440 16.23 -3.79 24.53
C TYR A 440 16.41 -5.32 24.59
N PRO A 441 16.86 -5.96 23.50
CA PRO A 441 16.99 -5.42 22.14
C PRO A 441 15.69 -5.55 21.34
N THR A 442 15.25 -4.50 20.67
CA THR A 442 14.08 -4.50 19.78
C THR A 442 14.31 -3.64 18.54
N LEU A 443 13.56 -3.91 17.47
CA LEU A 443 13.59 -3.07 16.26
C LEU A 443 13.04 -1.65 16.53
N SER A 444 12.06 -1.50 17.42
CA SER A 444 11.50 -0.18 17.80
C SER A 444 12.53 0.75 18.47
N GLN A 445 13.66 0.23 18.97
CA GLN A 445 14.75 1.09 19.45
C GLN A 445 15.30 2.02 18.33
N ALA A 446 15.15 1.67 17.05
CA ALA A 446 15.51 2.54 15.95
C ALA A 446 14.77 3.89 16.01
N VAL A 447 13.50 3.90 16.43
CA VAL A 447 12.70 5.12 16.62
C VAL A 447 13.32 6.02 17.67
N ARG A 448 13.64 5.46 18.84
CA ARG A 448 14.32 6.18 19.92
C ARG A 448 15.71 6.66 19.52
N ARG A 449 16.50 5.81 18.86
CA ARG A 449 17.86 6.17 18.42
C ARG A 449 17.84 7.35 17.45
N THR A 450 16.88 7.36 16.51
CA THR A 450 16.71 8.46 15.57
C THR A 450 16.27 9.75 16.27
N THR A 451 15.31 9.67 17.18
CA THR A 451 14.82 10.85 17.93
C THR A 451 15.86 11.39 18.91
N ASN A 452 16.73 10.55 19.47
CA ASN A 452 17.84 10.96 20.33
C ASN A 452 18.82 11.89 19.62
N LYS A 453 19.01 11.77 18.29
CA LYS A 453 19.88 12.67 17.51
C LYS A 453 19.43 14.14 17.59
N TYR A 454 18.12 14.39 17.71
CA TYR A 454 17.59 15.74 17.95
C TYR A 454 18.10 16.33 19.27
N TYR A 455 18.16 15.53 20.34
CA TYR A 455 18.68 15.99 21.64
C TYR A 455 20.20 16.09 21.62
N ALA A 456 20.89 15.14 21.00
CA ALA A 456 22.32 15.18 20.86
C ALA A 456 22.76 16.48 20.20
N GLU A 457 22.09 16.89 19.10
CA GLU A 457 22.34 18.19 18.47
C GLU A 457 22.15 19.36 19.47
N LYS A 458 21.09 19.35 20.26
CA LYS A 458 20.78 20.46 21.20
C LYS A 458 21.71 20.50 22.40
N ILE A 459 22.03 19.35 22.98
CA ILE A 459 22.83 19.27 24.22
C ILE A 459 24.33 19.39 23.92
N PHE A 460 24.79 18.74 22.85
CA PHE A 460 26.21 18.65 22.55
C PHE A 460 26.70 19.67 21.51
N SER A 461 25.81 20.58 21.03
CA SER A 461 26.19 21.69 20.16
C SER A 461 25.89 23.05 20.79
N GLY A 462 26.57 24.09 20.29
CA GLY A 462 26.35 25.48 20.70
C GLY A 462 27.02 25.87 22.03
N TRP A 463 26.32 26.61 22.90
CA TRP A 463 26.87 27.16 24.14
C TRP A 463 26.81 26.19 25.32
N ILE A 464 25.88 25.23 25.32
CA ILE A 464 25.66 24.31 26.46
C ILE A 464 26.91 23.52 26.81
N PRO A 465 27.63 22.85 25.88
CA PRO A 465 28.85 22.13 26.23
C PRO A 465 29.95 23.03 26.81
N LYS A 466 30.06 24.25 26.31
CA LYS A 466 31.04 25.25 26.79
C LYS A 466 30.73 25.64 28.22
N PHE A 467 29.47 25.95 28.51
CA PHE A 467 28.98 26.32 29.83
C PHE A 467 29.11 25.16 30.83
N THR A 468 28.68 23.96 30.45
CA THR A 468 28.78 22.75 31.27
C THR A 468 30.25 22.46 31.63
N LYS A 469 31.17 22.53 30.63
CA LYS A 469 32.61 22.34 30.86
C LYS A 469 33.19 23.38 31.82
N MET A 470 32.74 24.64 31.74
CA MET A 470 33.09 25.67 32.67
C MET A 470 32.62 25.35 34.11
N LEU A 471 31.34 24.95 34.26
CA LEU A 471 30.81 24.58 35.57
C LEU A 471 31.53 23.36 36.20
N ILE A 472 31.76 22.30 35.41
CA ILE A 472 32.49 21.12 35.87
C ILE A 472 33.87 21.51 36.39
N ARG A 473 34.58 22.44 35.72
CA ARG A 473 35.90 22.92 36.16
C ARG A 473 35.84 23.85 37.39
N MET A 474 34.67 24.44 37.66
CA MET A 474 34.52 25.32 38.85
C MET A 474 34.09 24.53 40.11
N ILE A 475 33.43 23.36 39.93
CA ILE A 475 32.88 22.56 41.04
C ILE A 475 33.80 21.39 41.42
N GLY A 476 34.65 20.91 40.51
CA GLY A 476 35.67 19.88 40.73
C GLY A 476 37.06 20.48 40.84
#